data_6b47ecef1dbba067c393cf73f1f8e1ec
#
_entry.id   6b47ecef1dbba067c393cf73f1f8e1ec
#
_cell.length_a   1.000
_cell.length_b   1.000
_cell.length_c   1.000
_cell.angle_alpha   90.00
_cell.angle_beta   90.00
_cell.angle_gamma   90.00
#
_symmetry.space_group_name_H-M   'P 1'
#
loop_
_entity.id
_entity.type
_entity.pdbx_description
1 polymer ?
#
loop_
_entity_poly.entity_id
_entity_poly.type
_entity_poly.pdbx_seq_one_letter_code
_entity_poly.pdbx_strand_id
1 'polypeptide(L)'
;MVGPVNTPYDGGLFTLLITFPFDYPNHGPEFKFKNRIYHLNVDFKNNFGHICVNSINEWHGTGQVKGNFYTVKQALFDIFCLFYNQGVDSAYDQFMANNYQSNPDKFNEEARKWTQMYASPQ
;
A
#
# COMPACT_ATOMS: atom_id res chain seq x y z
N MET A 1 2.52 -6.44 9.11
CA MET A 1 3.52 -6.39 8.01
C MET A 1 4.68 -5.51 8.44
N VAL A 2 5.88 -6.02 8.32
CA VAL A 2 7.08 -5.32 8.78
C VAL A 2 7.70 -4.56 7.61
N GLY A 3 8.03 -3.27 7.84
CA GLY A 3 8.71 -2.47 6.84
C GLY A 3 10.08 -3.03 6.53
N PRO A 4 10.42 -3.25 5.26
CA PRO A 4 11.66 -3.93 4.89
C PRO A 4 12.90 -3.06 5.09
N VAL A 5 14.02 -3.74 5.34
CA VAL A 5 15.35 -3.12 5.45
C VAL A 5 15.70 -2.40 4.15
N ASN A 6 16.45 -1.32 4.24
CA ASN A 6 16.86 -0.48 3.10
C ASN A 6 15.71 0.28 2.43
N THR A 7 14.61 0.43 3.13
CA THR A 7 13.52 1.32 2.72
C THR A 7 13.26 2.34 3.83
N PRO A 8 12.58 3.45 3.54
CA PRO A 8 12.24 4.41 4.60
C PRO A 8 11.26 3.85 5.63
N TYR A 9 10.69 2.68 5.36
CA TYR A 9 9.72 2.01 6.23
C TYR A 9 10.36 1.01 7.17
N ASP A 10 11.68 0.86 7.11
CA ASP A 10 12.45 -0.05 7.95
C ASP A 10 12.15 0.18 9.44
N GLY A 11 11.96 -0.89 10.16
CA GLY A 11 11.65 -0.85 11.59
C GLY A 11 10.18 -0.57 11.92
N GLY A 12 9.35 -0.28 10.92
CA GLY A 12 7.94 -0.07 11.13
C GLY A 12 7.16 -1.38 11.21
N LEU A 13 6.13 -1.39 12.05
CA LEU A 13 5.16 -2.47 12.09
C LEU A 13 3.82 -1.92 11.63
N PHE A 14 3.38 -2.34 10.46
CA PHE A 14 2.17 -1.83 9.82
C PHE A 14 1.05 -2.84 9.94
N THR A 15 -0.06 -2.41 10.53
CA THR A 15 -1.24 -3.25 10.69
C THR A 15 -2.12 -3.11 9.46
N LEU A 16 -2.43 -4.23 8.82
CA LEU A 16 -3.23 -4.29 7.62
C LEU A 16 -4.61 -4.81 7.96
N LEU A 17 -5.64 -4.08 7.55
CA LEU A 17 -7.04 -4.51 7.67
C LEU A 17 -7.51 -5.05 6.33
N ILE A 18 -7.99 -6.29 6.34
CA ILE A 18 -8.54 -6.94 5.16
C ILE A 18 -10.04 -7.11 5.38
N THR A 19 -10.84 -6.49 4.52
CA THR A 19 -12.29 -6.57 4.61
C THR A 19 -12.82 -7.35 3.41
N PHE A 20 -13.46 -8.48 3.67
CA PHE A 20 -14.04 -9.32 2.63
C PHE A 20 -15.47 -8.85 2.33
N PRO A 21 -15.82 -8.64 1.04
CA PRO A 21 -17.19 -8.30 0.70
C PRO A 21 -18.12 -9.51 0.89
N PHE A 22 -19.41 -9.24 1.02
CA PHE A 22 -20.42 -10.27 1.22
C PHE A 22 -20.37 -11.34 0.12
N ASP A 23 -20.10 -10.92 -1.11
CA ASP A 23 -20.11 -11.82 -2.27
C ASP A 23 -18.71 -12.28 -2.67
N TYR A 24 -17.72 -12.18 -1.77
CA TYR A 24 -16.40 -12.73 -2.03
C TYR A 24 -16.52 -14.22 -2.44
N PRO A 25 -15.83 -14.72 -3.46
CA PRO A 25 -14.72 -14.07 -4.21
C PRO A 25 -15.15 -13.35 -5.51
N ASN A 26 -16.44 -13.11 -5.73
CA ASN A 26 -16.90 -12.42 -6.95
C ASN A 26 -16.40 -10.97 -7.00
N HIS A 27 -16.32 -10.34 -5.82
CA HIS A 27 -15.60 -9.08 -5.66
C HIS A 27 -14.44 -9.29 -4.72
N GLY A 28 -13.35 -8.55 -4.94
CA GLY A 28 -12.14 -8.69 -4.16
C GLY A 28 -12.24 -8.05 -2.78
N PRO A 29 -11.35 -8.44 -1.86
CA PRO A 29 -11.30 -7.81 -0.55
C PRO A 29 -10.71 -6.40 -0.65
N GLU A 30 -11.02 -5.58 0.35
CA GLU A 30 -10.44 -4.26 0.51
C GLU A 30 -9.27 -4.35 1.48
N PHE A 31 -8.18 -3.67 1.14
CA PHE A 31 -6.98 -3.63 1.96
C PHE A 31 -6.72 -2.20 2.41
N LYS A 32 -6.56 -2.02 3.72
CA LYS A 32 -6.22 -0.72 4.31
C LYS A 32 -5.12 -0.88 5.34
N PHE A 33 -4.20 0.09 5.38
CA PHE A 33 -3.31 0.23 6.52
C PHE A 33 -4.03 0.96 7.66
N LYS A 34 -3.91 0.46 8.87
CA LYS A 34 -4.43 1.14 10.07
C LYS A 34 -3.47 2.22 10.58
N ASN A 35 -2.19 2.11 10.25
CA ASN A 35 -1.18 3.11 10.59
C ASN A 35 -1.13 4.17 9.50
N ARG A 36 -0.81 5.41 9.88
CA ARG A 36 -0.43 6.42 8.89
C ARG A 36 0.90 6.03 8.28
N ILE A 37 0.98 6.09 6.96
CA ILE A 37 2.19 5.79 6.20
C ILE A 37 2.35 6.83 5.09
N TYR A 38 3.56 7.35 4.92
CA TYR A 38 3.85 8.30 3.85
C TYR A 38 4.25 7.53 2.59
N HIS A 39 3.25 7.29 1.74
CA HIS A 39 3.39 6.40 0.58
C HIS A 39 2.47 6.86 -0.54
N LEU A 40 2.96 6.84 -1.80
CA LEU A 40 2.19 7.33 -2.95
C LEU A 40 0.88 6.58 -3.15
N ASN A 41 0.86 5.30 -2.87
CA ASN A 41 -0.27 4.42 -3.19
C ASN A 41 -1.19 4.16 -2.01
N VAL A 42 -1.05 4.94 -0.93
CA VAL A 42 -1.91 4.83 0.25
C VAL A 42 -2.60 6.17 0.50
N ASP A 43 -3.93 6.13 0.61
CA ASP A 43 -4.75 7.32 0.78
C ASP A 43 -4.95 7.65 2.26
N PHE A 44 -4.75 8.93 2.62
CA PHE A 44 -5.00 9.41 3.99
C PHE A 44 -6.01 10.55 4.04
N LYS A 45 -6.42 11.06 2.89
CA LYS A 45 -7.28 12.23 2.85
C LYS A 45 -8.75 11.87 2.79
N ASN A 46 -9.11 10.95 1.90
CA ASN A 46 -10.51 10.65 1.59
C ASN A 46 -10.96 9.28 2.06
N ASN A 47 -10.07 8.28 2.01
CA ASN A 47 -10.37 6.91 2.44
C ASN A 47 -9.16 6.36 3.19
N PHE A 48 -9.09 6.67 4.47
CA PHE A 48 -7.91 6.47 5.32
C PHE A 48 -7.33 5.07 5.18
N GLY A 49 -6.07 5.02 4.76
CA GLY A 49 -5.30 3.80 4.67
C GLY A 49 -5.57 2.94 3.46
N HIS A 50 -6.50 3.34 2.58
CA HIS A 50 -6.82 2.55 1.38
C HIS A 50 -5.61 2.44 0.47
N ILE A 51 -5.34 1.21 0.02
CA ILE A 51 -4.16 0.90 -0.78
C ILE A 51 -4.57 0.73 -2.23
N CYS A 52 -3.94 1.49 -3.14
CA CYS A 52 -4.16 1.37 -4.57
C CYS A 52 -3.13 0.41 -5.17
N VAL A 53 -3.58 -0.77 -5.54
CA VAL A 53 -2.78 -1.79 -6.24
C VAL A 53 -3.57 -2.24 -7.46
N ASN A 54 -2.98 -2.10 -8.64
CA ASN A 54 -3.68 -2.41 -9.89
C ASN A 54 -4.25 -3.83 -9.93
N SER A 55 -3.48 -4.80 -9.47
CA SER A 55 -3.92 -6.20 -9.47
C SER A 55 -5.13 -6.43 -8.57
N ILE A 56 -5.23 -5.70 -7.45
CA ILE A 56 -6.40 -5.78 -6.57
C ILE A 56 -7.59 -5.06 -7.20
N ASN A 57 -7.35 -3.89 -7.80
CA ASN A 57 -8.39 -3.11 -8.45
C ASN A 57 -8.97 -3.82 -9.67
N GLU A 58 -8.19 -4.68 -10.30
CA GLU A 58 -8.59 -5.48 -11.46
C GLU A 58 -9.18 -6.84 -11.05
N TRP A 59 -9.55 -7.03 -9.78
CA TRP A 59 -10.14 -8.27 -9.32
C TRP A 59 -11.46 -8.53 -10.04
N HIS A 60 -11.56 -9.71 -10.66
CA HIS A 60 -12.76 -10.15 -11.34
C HIS A 60 -13.39 -11.33 -10.61
N GLY A 61 -14.65 -11.62 -10.91
CA GLY A 61 -15.39 -12.73 -10.34
C GLY A 61 -14.56 -14.02 -10.28
N THR A 62 -14.76 -14.84 -9.27
CA THR A 62 -14.06 -16.07 -8.98
C THR A 62 -12.57 -15.89 -8.67
N GLY A 63 -12.13 -14.67 -8.35
CA GLY A 63 -10.75 -14.40 -7.98
C GLY A 63 -9.77 -14.40 -9.15
N GLN A 64 -10.24 -14.21 -10.37
CA GLN A 64 -9.38 -14.14 -11.54
C GLN A 64 -8.94 -12.71 -11.82
N VAL A 65 -7.66 -12.54 -12.13
CA VAL A 65 -7.09 -11.30 -12.61
C VAL A 65 -6.35 -11.63 -13.91
N LYS A 66 -6.74 -10.98 -15.01
CA LYS A 66 -6.10 -11.17 -16.32
C LYS A 66 -6.01 -12.63 -16.74
N GLY A 67 -7.06 -13.41 -16.48
CA GLY A 67 -7.13 -14.81 -16.85
C GLY A 67 -6.45 -15.78 -15.91
N ASN A 68 -5.79 -15.28 -14.85
CA ASN A 68 -5.17 -16.10 -13.82
C ASN A 68 -5.91 -15.94 -12.49
N PHE A 69 -5.87 -16.97 -11.65
CA PHE A 69 -6.41 -16.87 -10.32
C PHE A 69 -5.55 -15.93 -9.48
N TYR A 70 -6.22 -14.99 -8.80
CA TYR A 70 -5.59 -14.05 -7.91
C TYR A 70 -6.05 -14.32 -6.48
N THR A 71 -5.10 -14.47 -5.56
CA THR A 71 -5.37 -14.86 -4.18
C THR A 71 -5.03 -13.74 -3.22
N VAL A 72 -5.56 -13.82 -2.00
CA VAL A 72 -5.19 -12.90 -0.91
C VAL A 72 -3.69 -12.95 -0.65
N LYS A 73 -3.09 -14.14 -0.72
CA LYS A 73 -1.64 -14.30 -0.57
C LYS A 73 -0.89 -13.48 -1.63
N GLN A 74 -1.33 -13.54 -2.88
CA GLN A 74 -0.72 -12.76 -3.96
C GLN A 74 -0.90 -11.27 -3.73
N ALA A 75 -2.08 -10.86 -3.27
CA ALA A 75 -2.35 -9.46 -2.94
C ALA A 75 -1.43 -8.95 -1.83
N LEU A 76 -1.23 -9.74 -0.80
CA LEU A 76 -0.31 -9.39 0.30
C LEU A 76 1.12 -9.24 -0.20
N PHE A 77 1.55 -10.12 -1.10
CA PHE A 77 2.88 -10.02 -1.72
C PHE A 77 3.00 -8.73 -2.54
N ASP A 78 1.99 -8.41 -3.33
CA ASP A 78 2.01 -7.20 -4.15
C ASP A 78 2.04 -5.93 -3.29
N ILE A 79 1.30 -5.92 -2.18
CA ILE A 79 1.34 -4.81 -1.22
C ILE A 79 2.73 -4.69 -0.61
N PHE A 80 3.34 -5.81 -0.23
CA PHE A 80 4.69 -5.80 0.33
C PHE A 80 5.70 -5.22 -0.68
N CYS A 81 5.56 -5.54 -1.95
CA CYS A 81 6.43 -5.01 -3.00
C CYS A 81 6.34 -3.48 -3.12
N LEU A 82 5.21 -2.89 -2.74
CA LEU A 82 5.05 -1.43 -2.77
C LEU A 82 6.00 -0.70 -1.81
N PHE A 83 6.47 -1.36 -0.77
CA PHE A 83 7.48 -0.75 0.12
C PHE A 83 8.79 -0.47 -0.62
N TYR A 84 9.10 -1.26 -1.64
CA TYR A 84 10.31 -1.12 -2.43
C TYR A 84 10.11 -0.21 -3.65
N ASN A 85 8.96 -0.37 -4.33
CA ASN A 85 8.70 0.34 -5.59
C ASN A 85 7.29 0.92 -5.54
N GLN A 86 7.21 2.25 -5.47
CA GLN A 86 5.93 2.94 -5.43
C GLN A 86 5.43 3.22 -6.85
N GLY A 87 4.13 3.08 -7.06
CA GLY A 87 3.51 3.33 -8.34
C GLY A 87 3.20 4.80 -8.54
N VAL A 88 4.02 5.49 -9.31
CA VAL A 88 3.87 6.92 -9.58
C VAL A 88 2.56 7.21 -10.31
N ASP A 89 2.18 6.34 -11.25
CA ASP A 89 0.97 6.53 -12.05
C ASP A 89 -0.32 6.32 -11.26
N SER A 90 -0.22 5.66 -10.12
CA SER A 90 -1.36 5.38 -9.23
C SER A 90 -1.30 6.18 -7.93
N ALA A 91 -0.55 7.28 -7.92
CA ALA A 91 -0.40 8.10 -6.72
C ALA A 91 -1.71 8.83 -6.39
N TYR A 92 -2.06 8.85 -5.11
CA TYR A 92 -3.21 9.62 -4.62
C TYR A 92 -2.96 11.12 -4.58
N ASP A 93 -1.70 11.52 -4.50
CA ASP A 93 -1.31 12.93 -4.40
C ASP A 93 -0.20 13.21 -5.42
N GLN A 94 -0.52 14.03 -6.41
CA GLN A 94 0.41 14.36 -7.48
C GLN A 94 1.62 15.15 -6.97
N PHE A 95 1.43 15.98 -5.96
CA PHE A 95 2.53 16.71 -5.33
C PHE A 95 3.54 15.76 -4.70
N MET A 96 3.05 14.74 -3.98
CA MET A 96 3.92 13.70 -3.42
C MET A 96 4.65 12.93 -4.52
N ALA A 97 3.94 12.59 -5.61
CA ALA A 97 4.55 11.88 -6.74
C ALA A 97 5.66 12.71 -7.38
N ASN A 98 5.44 14.00 -7.54
CA ASN A 98 6.46 14.89 -8.09
C ASN A 98 7.70 14.95 -7.18
N ASN A 99 7.51 15.01 -5.88
CA ASN A 99 8.62 15.00 -4.91
C ASN A 99 9.35 13.66 -4.91
N TYR A 100 8.63 12.57 -5.02
CA TYR A 100 9.21 11.23 -5.09
C TYR A 100 10.19 11.12 -6.27
N GLN A 101 9.84 11.72 -7.40
CA GLN A 101 10.67 11.68 -8.61
C GLN A 101 11.79 12.72 -8.60
N SER A 102 11.49 13.96 -8.15
CA SER A 102 12.44 15.08 -8.25
C SER A 102 13.36 15.21 -7.05
N ASN A 103 12.91 14.78 -5.88
CA ASN A 103 13.69 14.87 -4.64
C ASN A 103 13.43 13.65 -3.76
N PRO A 104 13.94 12.47 -4.18
CA PRO A 104 13.68 11.22 -3.45
C PRO A 104 14.22 11.23 -2.02
N ASP A 105 15.31 11.93 -1.76
CA ASP A 105 15.87 12.00 -0.40
C ASP A 105 14.92 12.68 0.57
N LYS A 106 14.28 13.76 0.14
CA LYS A 106 13.31 14.47 0.97
C LYS A 106 12.06 13.63 1.19
N PHE A 107 11.59 12.94 0.14
CA PHE A 107 10.47 12.03 0.26
C PHE A 107 10.76 10.92 1.26
N ASN A 108 11.93 10.30 1.14
CA ASN A 108 12.35 9.20 2.02
C ASN A 108 12.52 9.67 3.47
N GLU A 109 13.03 10.88 3.68
CA GLU A 109 13.14 11.47 5.01
C GLU A 109 11.77 11.63 5.67
N GLU A 110 10.80 12.13 4.94
CA GLU A 110 9.44 12.29 5.45
C GLU A 110 8.77 10.94 5.72
N ALA A 111 8.96 9.98 4.82
CA ALA A 111 8.43 8.63 5.00
C ALA A 111 9.02 7.95 6.23
N ARG A 112 10.32 8.11 6.46
CA ARG A 112 11.01 7.56 7.63
C ARG A 112 10.49 8.20 8.92
N LYS A 113 10.29 9.50 8.90
CA LYS A 113 9.75 10.26 10.03
C LYS A 113 8.35 9.76 10.40
N TRP A 114 7.49 9.57 9.42
CA TRP A 114 6.14 9.05 9.64
C TRP A 114 6.19 7.61 10.18
N THR A 115 7.11 6.80 9.68
CA THR A 115 7.30 5.42 10.17
C THR A 115 7.64 5.43 11.65
N GLN A 116 8.53 6.32 12.07
CA GLN A 116 8.91 6.44 13.48
C GLN A 116 7.76 6.93 14.34
N MET A 117 6.96 7.87 13.83
CA MET A 117 5.86 8.46 14.60
C MET A 117 4.65 7.53 14.70
N TYR A 118 4.33 6.80 13.65
CA TYR A 118 3.04 6.11 13.56
C TYR A 118 3.13 4.60 13.50
N ALA A 119 4.28 4.03 13.26
CA ALA A 119 4.45 2.59 13.08
C ALA A 119 5.56 1.99 13.95
N SER A 120 6.04 2.71 14.94
CA SER A 120 7.05 2.17 15.86
C SER A 120 6.45 1.06 16.71
N PRO A 121 7.08 -0.11 16.79
CA PRO A 121 6.68 -1.16 17.72
C PRO A 121 6.84 -0.66 19.17
N GLN A 122 5.91 -1.06 20.01
CA GLN A 122 6.01 -0.75 21.44
C GLN A 122 6.38 -1.98 22.24
#